data_efa27be31d21f958c7685b300f52e4a0
#
_entry.id   efa27be31d21f958c7685b300f52e4a0
#
_cell.length_a   1.000
_cell.length_b   1.000
_cell.length_c   1.000
_cell.angle_alpha   90.00
_cell.angle_beta   90.00
_cell.angle_gamma   90.00
#
_symmetry.space_group_name_H-M   'P 1'
#
loop_
_entity.id
_entity.type
_entity.pdbx_description
1 polymer ?
#
loop_
_entity_poly.entity_id
_entity_poly.type
_entity_poly.pdbx_seq_one_letter_code
_entity_poly.pdbx_strand_id
1 'polypeptide(L)'
;MISGENQAIIDNYVEAYNAFDVEGMVRLVDADILFKDVSNGEITTETRGIQEFKELAEKSSQVFSNRRQTITHYSAVDDRIEIQVDYEAILAVDLPNGLKTGDTLQLKGKSVFEIKNGKIALIEDYG
;
A
#
# COMPACT_ATOMS: atom_id res chain seq x y z
N MET A 1 18.71 -1.47 11.08
CA MET A 1 19.01 -1.98 9.73
C MET A 1 17.92 -2.95 9.30
N ILE A 2 17.47 -2.83 8.07
CA ILE A 2 16.41 -3.69 7.53
C ILE A 2 17.05 -4.98 7.03
N SER A 3 16.50 -6.14 7.44
CA SER A 3 16.98 -7.43 6.94
C SER A 3 16.64 -7.59 5.46
N GLY A 4 17.45 -8.38 4.74
CA GLY A 4 17.16 -8.67 3.34
C GLY A 4 15.84 -9.38 3.16
N GLU A 5 15.43 -10.23 4.10
CA GLU A 5 14.14 -10.92 4.05
C GLU A 5 12.98 -9.95 4.17
N ASN A 6 13.04 -9.02 5.11
CA ASN A 6 11.98 -8.04 5.32
C ASN A 6 11.89 -7.07 4.14
N GLN A 7 13.03 -6.65 3.60
CA GLN A 7 13.05 -5.81 2.41
C GLN A 7 12.41 -6.52 1.23
N ALA A 8 12.73 -7.81 1.02
CA ALA A 8 12.14 -8.59 -0.07
C ALA A 8 10.62 -8.73 0.07
N ILE A 9 10.12 -8.88 1.29
CA ILE A 9 8.67 -8.96 1.54
C ILE A 9 7.99 -7.65 1.12
N ILE A 10 8.57 -6.51 1.49
CA ILE A 10 8.03 -5.19 1.13
C ILE A 10 8.10 -4.97 -0.38
N ASP A 11 9.24 -5.31 -1.00
CA ASP A 11 9.39 -5.16 -2.45
C ASP A 11 8.38 -6.02 -3.21
N ASN A 12 8.17 -7.25 -2.77
CA ASN A 12 7.20 -8.15 -3.37
C ASN A 12 5.76 -7.63 -3.21
N TYR A 13 5.46 -7.04 -2.04
CA TYR A 13 4.16 -6.44 -1.81
C TYR A 13 3.90 -5.26 -2.76
N VAL A 14 4.86 -4.35 -2.90
CA VAL A 14 4.75 -3.21 -3.79
C VAL A 14 4.65 -3.66 -5.25
N GLU A 15 5.40 -4.67 -5.64
CA GLU A 15 5.33 -5.24 -6.99
C GLU A 15 3.95 -5.84 -7.28
N ALA A 16 3.39 -6.58 -6.33
CA ALA A 16 2.03 -7.13 -6.45
C ALA A 16 0.99 -6.01 -6.56
N TYR A 17 1.13 -4.97 -5.76
CA TYR A 17 0.28 -3.79 -5.82
C TYR A 17 0.33 -3.15 -7.23
N ASN A 18 1.54 -2.93 -7.75
CA ASN A 18 1.73 -2.33 -9.07
C ASN A 18 1.13 -3.19 -10.20
N ALA A 19 1.14 -4.51 -10.03
CA ALA A 19 0.62 -5.45 -11.00
C ALA A 19 -0.88 -5.72 -10.85
N PHE A 20 -1.57 -5.06 -9.91
CA PHE A 20 -2.99 -5.34 -9.58
C PHE A 20 -3.20 -6.79 -9.12
N ASP A 21 -2.17 -7.40 -8.54
CA ASP A 21 -2.20 -8.79 -8.08
C ASP A 21 -2.65 -8.86 -6.62
N VAL A 22 -3.96 -8.79 -6.40
CA VAL A 22 -4.54 -8.80 -5.07
C VAL A 22 -4.19 -10.10 -4.32
N GLU A 23 -4.22 -11.23 -5.00
CA GLU A 23 -3.85 -12.51 -4.39
C GLU A 23 -2.38 -12.52 -3.94
N GLY A 24 -1.49 -11.93 -4.74
CA GLY A 24 -0.09 -11.77 -4.37
C GLY A 24 0.10 -10.90 -3.15
N MET A 25 -0.69 -9.81 -3.03
CA MET A 25 -0.69 -8.97 -1.84
C MET A 25 -1.17 -9.75 -0.61
N VAL A 26 -2.27 -10.48 -0.74
CA VAL A 26 -2.87 -11.25 0.36
C VAL A 26 -1.94 -12.32 0.90
N ARG A 27 -1.15 -12.96 0.04
CA ARG A 27 -0.19 -13.98 0.48
C ARG A 27 0.92 -13.45 1.38
N LEU A 28 1.17 -12.15 1.32
CA LEU A 28 2.26 -11.51 2.05
C LEU A 28 1.83 -10.95 3.39
N VAL A 29 0.52 -10.88 3.66
CA VAL A 29 0.01 -10.27 4.89
C VAL A 29 -0.40 -11.33 5.90
N ASP A 30 -0.33 -10.94 7.18
CA ASP A 30 -0.76 -11.77 8.30
C ASP A 30 -2.30 -11.89 8.32
N ALA A 31 -2.80 -12.97 8.93
CA ALA A 31 -4.24 -13.19 9.06
C ALA A 31 -4.96 -12.04 9.78
N ASP A 32 -4.26 -11.39 10.70
CA ASP A 32 -4.79 -10.28 11.50
C ASP A 32 -4.28 -8.93 11.01
N ILE A 33 -3.96 -8.81 9.73
CA ILE A 33 -3.43 -7.57 9.14
C ILE A 33 -4.27 -6.35 9.54
N LEU A 34 -3.58 -5.31 10.00
CA LEU A 34 -4.18 -4.00 10.25
C LEU A 34 -3.70 -3.05 9.16
N PHE A 35 -4.63 -2.49 8.42
CA PHE A 35 -4.32 -1.51 7.38
C PHE A 35 -4.97 -0.18 7.72
N LYS A 36 -4.21 0.90 7.60
CA LYS A 36 -4.70 2.26 7.81
C LYS A 36 -4.26 3.16 6.67
N ASP A 37 -5.18 3.98 6.20
CA ASP A 37 -4.88 5.06 5.27
C ASP A 37 -5.02 6.36 6.04
N VAL A 38 -3.98 7.16 6.06
CA VAL A 38 -3.93 8.40 6.85
C VAL A 38 -3.74 9.57 5.90
N SER A 39 -4.64 10.54 5.99
CA SER A 39 -4.60 11.75 5.15
C SER A 39 -4.74 12.97 6.06
N ASN A 40 -3.79 13.90 5.96
CA ASN A 40 -3.78 15.12 6.80
C ASN A 40 -3.87 14.82 8.30
N GLY A 41 -3.21 13.74 8.75
CA GLY A 41 -3.19 13.36 10.14
C GLY A 41 -4.43 12.61 10.63
N GLU A 42 -5.39 12.34 9.75
CA GLU A 42 -6.62 11.63 10.09
C GLU A 42 -6.67 10.27 9.41
N ILE A 43 -7.13 9.26 10.13
CA ILE A 43 -7.35 7.93 9.55
C ILE A 43 -8.62 7.98 8.72
N THR A 44 -8.47 7.84 7.39
CA THR A 44 -9.59 7.90 6.45
C THR A 44 -10.17 6.52 6.15
N THR A 45 -9.35 5.48 6.27
CA THR A 45 -9.76 4.09 6.06
C THR A 45 -8.98 3.20 7.00
N GLU A 46 -9.65 2.22 7.59
CA GLU A 46 -9.01 1.22 8.43
C GLU A 46 -9.68 -0.13 8.16
N THR A 47 -8.86 -1.17 7.96
CA THR A 47 -9.34 -2.54 7.82
C THR A 47 -8.62 -3.45 8.81
N ARG A 48 -9.30 -4.50 9.26
CA ARG A 48 -8.75 -5.50 10.17
C ARG A 48 -9.02 -6.88 9.61
N GLY A 49 -7.95 -7.68 9.51
CA GLY A 49 -8.02 -9.03 8.99
C GLY A 49 -7.97 -9.10 7.47
N ILE A 50 -7.68 -10.31 6.98
CA ILE A 50 -7.46 -10.55 5.53
C ILE A 50 -8.71 -10.25 4.71
N GLN A 51 -9.91 -10.61 5.22
CA GLN A 51 -11.14 -10.44 4.45
C GLN A 51 -11.39 -8.97 4.10
N GLU A 52 -11.33 -8.09 5.09
CA GLU A 52 -11.52 -6.66 4.89
C GLU A 52 -10.41 -6.06 4.02
N PHE A 53 -9.17 -6.50 4.25
CA PHE A 53 -8.01 -6.06 3.47
C PHE A 53 -8.19 -6.42 2.00
N LYS A 54 -8.57 -7.66 1.71
CA LYS A 54 -8.78 -8.13 0.35
C LYS A 54 -9.90 -7.37 -0.35
N GLU A 55 -11.02 -7.15 0.33
CA GLU A 55 -12.14 -6.38 -0.24
C GLU A 55 -11.72 -4.96 -0.60
N LEU A 56 -10.98 -4.30 0.28
CA LEU A 56 -10.45 -2.97 0.00
C LEU A 56 -9.48 -2.98 -1.18
N ALA A 57 -8.58 -3.96 -1.22
CA ALA A 57 -7.59 -4.06 -2.30
C ALA A 57 -8.27 -4.30 -3.65
N GLU A 58 -9.30 -5.14 -3.70
CA GLU A 58 -10.06 -5.39 -4.93
C GLU A 58 -10.79 -4.14 -5.38
N LYS A 59 -11.44 -3.43 -4.46
CA LYS A 59 -12.15 -2.19 -4.77
C LYS A 59 -11.18 -1.12 -5.26
N SER A 60 -10.04 -0.96 -4.60
CA SER A 60 -9.02 0.01 -4.95
C SER A 60 -8.42 -0.27 -6.32
N SER A 61 -8.25 -1.54 -6.68
CA SER A 61 -7.69 -1.92 -7.98
C SER A 61 -8.56 -1.49 -9.16
N GLN A 62 -9.86 -1.28 -8.94
CA GLN A 62 -10.80 -0.87 -9.99
C GLN A 62 -10.80 0.64 -10.24
N VAL A 63 -10.21 1.41 -9.33
CA VAL A 63 -10.15 2.88 -9.45
C VAL A 63 -9.12 3.32 -10.49
N PHE A 64 -8.11 2.50 -10.73
CA PHE A 64 -7.00 2.85 -11.60
C PHE A 64 -6.90 1.91 -12.81
N SER A 65 -6.57 2.48 -13.98
CA SER A 65 -6.21 1.69 -15.15
C SER A 65 -4.72 1.36 -15.16
N ASN A 66 -3.91 2.18 -14.48
CA ASN A 66 -2.48 1.95 -14.29
C ASN A 66 -2.09 2.59 -12.96
N ARG A 67 -1.16 1.96 -12.27
CA ARG A 67 -0.62 2.51 -11.02
C ARG A 67 0.78 1.98 -10.76
N ARG A 68 1.62 2.81 -10.15
CA ARG A 68 2.98 2.42 -9.83
C ARG A 68 3.47 3.16 -8.60
N GLN A 69 3.89 2.39 -7.60
CA GLN A 69 4.69 2.91 -6.49
C GLN A 69 6.15 2.62 -6.79
N THR A 70 7.01 3.62 -6.66
CA THR A 70 8.45 3.46 -6.75
C THR A 70 9.05 3.79 -5.40
N ILE A 71 9.71 2.83 -4.76
CA ILE A 71 10.32 3.04 -3.46
C ILE A 71 11.61 3.83 -3.66
N THR A 72 11.72 4.98 -3.01
CA THR A 72 12.90 5.85 -3.08
C THR A 72 13.81 5.72 -1.88
N HIS A 73 13.27 5.39 -0.71
CA HIS A 73 14.04 5.27 0.52
C HIS A 73 13.43 4.20 1.44
N TYR A 74 14.31 3.53 2.19
CA TYR A 74 13.94 2.59 3.25
C TYR A 74 14.55 3.07 4.55
N SER A 75 13.80 3.03 5.66
CA SER A 75 14.29 3.36 6.99
C SER A 75 13.74 2.39 8.00
N ALA A 76 14.58 1.96 8.93
CA ALA A 76 14.13 1.18 10.08
C ALA A 76 13.87 2.14 11.25
N VAL A 77 12.66 2.10 11.81
CA VAL A 77 12.25 2.95 12.93
C VAL A 77 11.63 2.03 13.99
N ASP A 78 12.39 1.76 15.06
CA ASP A 78 12.02 0.80 16.09
C ASP A 78 11.77 -0.58 15.47
N ASP A 79 10.59 -1.17 15.68
CA ASP A 79 10.22 -2.47 15.12
C ASP A 79 9.52 -2.34 13.76
N ARG A 80 9.53 -1.14 13.17
CA ARG A 80 8.81 -0.85 11.94
C ARG A 80 9.77 -0.46 10.83
N ILE A 81 9.29 -0.64 9.60
CA ILE A 81 10.01 -0.24 8.39
C ILE A 81 9.19 0.83 7.70
N GLU A 82 9.83 1.97 7.43
CA GLU A 82 9.22 3.07 6.72
C GLU A 82 9.82 3.14 5.32
N ILE A 83 8.97 3.30 4.31
CA ILE A 83 9.43 3.55 2.95
C ILE A 83 8.88 4.89 2.48
N GLN A 84 9.66 5.57 1.64
CA GLN A 84 9.19 6.72 0.89
C GLN A 84 8.94 6.27 -0.53
N VAL A 85 7.84 6.73 -1.11
CA VAL A 85 7.43 6.31 -2.44
C VAL A 85 7.08 7.49 -3.32
N ASP A 86 7.40 7.36 -4.61
CA ASP A 86 6.83 8.18 -5.66
C ASP A 86 5.68 7.39 -6.27
N TYR A 87 4.50 7.99 -6.34
CA TYR A 87 3.29 7.33 -6.80
C TYR A 87 2.80 7.96 -8.09
N GLU A 88 2.56 7.13 -9.10
CA GLU A 88 1.93 7.53 -10.35
C GLU A 88 0.73 6.62 -10.61
N ALA A 89 -0.36 7.20 -11.08
CA ALA A 89 -1.54 6.41 -11.42
C ALA A 89 -2.36 7.12 -12.49
N ILE A 90 -3.10 6.31 -13.25
CA ILE A 90 -4.07 6.80 -14.23
C ILE A 90 -5.43 6.32 -13.78
N LEU A 91 -6.39 7.25 -13.68
CA LEU A 91 -7.73 6.93 -13.21
C LEU A 91 -8.52 6.14 -14.24
N ALA A 92 -9.22 5.11 -13.77
CA ALA A 92 -10.18 4.33 -14.56
C ALA A 92 -11.62 4.80 -14.35
N VAL A 93 -11.84 5.67 -13.36
CA VAL A 93 -13.17 6.19 -13.00
C VAL A 93 -13.08 7.67 -12.67
N ASP A 94 -14.21 8.36 -12.73
CA ASP A 94 -14.30 9.75 -12.26
C ASP A 94 -14.37 9.77 -10.74
N LEU A 95 -13.71 10.74 -10.11
CA LEU A 95 -13.72 10.91 -8.66
C LEU A 95 -14.55 12.13 -8.25
N PRO A 96 -15.12 12.13 -7.03
CA PRO A 96 -15.94 13.25 -6.56
C PRO A 96 -15.21 14.59 -6.46
N ASN A 97 -13.87 14.55 -6.34
CA ASN A 97 -13.04 15.76 -6.17
C ASN A 97 -12.72 16.48 -7.49
N GLY A 98 -13.39 16.10 -8.59
CA GLY A 98 -13.19 16.73 -9.90
C GLY A 98 -12.18 16.03 -10.80
N LEU A 99 -11.49 15.01 -10.33
CA LEU A 99 -10.59 14.21 -11.15
C LEU A 99 -11.41 13.25 -12.02
N LYS A 100 -10.98 13.06 -13.26
CA LYS A 100 -11.72 12.33 -14.28
C LYS A 100 -10.96 11.10 -14.75
N THR A 101 -11.71 10.16 -15.34
CA THR A 101 -11.14 9.00 -16.04
C THR A 101 -10.06 9.45 -17.01
N GLY A 102 -8.91 8.82 -16.95
CA GLY A 102 -7.77 9.15 -17.80
C GLY A 102 -6.81 10.18 -17.21
N ASP A 103 -7.20 10.86 -16.13
CA ASP A 103 -6.30 11.80 -15.47
C ASP A 103 -5.14 11.06 -14.80
N THR A 104 -3.97 11.69 -14.83
CA THR A 104 -2.76 11.16 -14.21
C THR A 104 -2.58 11.79 -12.83
N LEU A 105 -2.31 10.95 -11.84
CA LEU A 105 -1.94 11.38 -10.49
C LEU A 105 -0.44 11.18 -10.30
N GLN A 106 0.22 12.17 -9.73
CA GLN A 106 1.63 12.08 -9.33
C GLN A 106 1.74 12.61 -7.91
N LEU A 107 2.07 11.72 -6.98
CA LEU A 107 2.09 12.02 -5.55
C LEU A 107 3.36 11.49 -4.92
N LYS A 108 3.74 12.07 -3.80
CA LYS A 108 4.78 11.53 -2.93
C LYS A 108 4.11 11.12 -1.63
N GLY A 109 4.48 9.93 -1.15
CA GLY A 109 3.92 9.43 0.08
C GLY A 109 4.92 8.60 0.85
N LYS A 110 4.47 8.06 1.97
CA LYS A 110 5.24 7.10 2.73
C LYS A 110 4.33 6.01 3.25
N SER A 111 4.91 4.84 3.48
CA SER A 111 4.21 3.71 4.07
C SER A 111 5.05 3.17 5.22
N VAL A 112 4.36 2.74 6.27
CA VAL A 112 4.99 2.10 7.43
C VAL A 112 4.50 0.67 7.50
N PHE A 113 5.45 -0.26 7.68
CA PHE A 113 5.17 -1.69 7.75
C PHE A 113 5.68 -2.27 9.06
N GLU A 114 4.93 -3.21 9.61
CA GLU A 114 5.40 -4.06 10.70
C GLU A 114 5.31 -5.50 10.22
N ILE A 115 6.41 -6.24 10.33
CA ILE A 115 6.48 -7.63 9.86
C ILE A 115 6.66 -8.54 11.06
N LYS A 116 5.79 -9.54 11.17
CA LYS A 116 5.81 -10.55 12.23
C LYS A 116 5.81 -11.94 11.61
N ASN A 117 6.76 -12.77 12.01
CA ASN A 117 6.85 -14.16 11.54
C ASN A 117 6.81 -14.27 10.01
N GLY A 118 7.51 -13.37 9.32
CA GLY A 118 7.60 -13.38 7.86
C GLY A 118 6.39 -12.88 7.12
N LYS A 119 5.41 -12.26 7.83
CA LYS A 119 4.20 -11.70 7.23
C LYS A 119 4.01 -10.25 7.64
N ILE A 120 3.40 -9.47 6.76
CA ILE A 120 3.08 -8.07 7.05
C ILE A 120 1.88 -8.02 7.98
N ALA A 121 2.08 -7.52 9.20
CA ALA A 121 1.03 -7.43 10.21
C ALA A 121 0.40 -6.03 10.30
N LEU A 122 1.10 -5.01 9.82
CA LEU A 122 0.62 -3.63 9.82
C LEU A 122 1.08 -2.93 8.55
N ILE A 123 0.16 -2.16 7.96
CA ILE A 123 0.47 -1.22 6.89
C ILE A 123 -0.21 0.10 7.24
N GLU A 124 0.56 1.19 7.26
CA GLU A 124 0.02 2.54 7.39
C GLU A 124 0.49 3.34 6.18
N ASP A 125 -0.45 3.80 5.35
CA ASP A 125 -0.15 4.62 4.19
C ASP A 125 -0.45 6.08 4.52
N TYR A 126 0.54 6.94 4.30
CA TYR A 126 0.45 8.38 4.56
C TYR A 126 0.53 9.14 3.24
N GLY A 127 -0.48 9.92 2.97
CA GLY A 127 -0.55 10.73 1.75
C GLY A 127 -0.70 12.21 2.02
#